data_9576174b47a72d17a6e8c93695ce7255
#
_entry.id   9576174b47a72d17a6e8c93695ce7255
#
_cell.length_a   1.000
_cell.length_b   1.000
_cell.length_c   1.000
_cell.angle_alpha   90.00
_cell.angle_beta   90.00
_cell.angle_gamma   90.00
#
_symmetry.space_group_name_H-M   'P 1'
#
loop_
_entity.id
_entity.type
_entity.pdbx_description
1 polymer ?
#
loop_
_entity_poly.entity_id
_entity_poly.type
_entity_poly.pdbx_seq_one_letter_code
_entity_poly.pdbx_strand_id
1 'polypeptide(L)'
;MKAIYTRTIGVYDDKLGEAMEFSKGLAKVRKKHYPDHEVYFSFQIGGNPRTVRETLVGEQFTDKAFENDTNMSADPEFIELQKKMKGVFKEGTIQVEMRMVFND
;
A
#
# COMPACT_ATOMS: atom_id res chain seq x y z
N MET A 1 -8.64 15.58 -11.82
CA MET A 1 -9.34 14.28 -11.91
C MET A 1 -8.80 13.35 -10.85
N LYS A 2 -9.69 12.75 -10.08
CA LYS A 2 -9.31 11.85 -8.98
C LYS A 2 -8.83 10.50 -9.50
N ALA A 3 -7.76 9.99 -8.96
CA ALA A 3 -7.22 8.67 -9.28
C ALA A 3 -7.26 7.77 -8.05
N ILE A 4 -7.52 6.49 -8.27
CA ILE A 4 -7.51 5.48 -7.23
C ILE A 4 -6.46 4.45 -7.61
N TYR A 5 -5.43 4.35 -6.78
CA TYR A 5 -4.38 3.36 -6.94
C TYR A 5 -4.55 2.29 -5.87
N THR A 6 -4.51 1.03 -6.27
CA THR A 6 -4.56 -0.08 -5.31
C THR A 6 -3.42 -1.05 -5.56
N ARG A 7 -2.91 -1.60 -4.46
CA ARG A 7 -1.90 -2.64 -4.48
C ARG A 7 -2.34 -3.73 -3.50
N THR A 8 -2.63 -4.90 -4.04
CA THR A 8 -3.15 -6.04 -3.27
C THR A 8 -2.11 -7.14 -3.23
N ILE A 9 -1.89 -7.73 -2.05
CA ILE A 9 -0.91 -8.78 -1.87
C ILE A 9 -1.49 -9.87 -0.97
N GLY A 10 -1.18 -11.13 -1.29
CA GLY A 10 -1.56 -12.27 -0.48
C GLY A 10 -0.79 -12.34 0.83
N VAL A 11 -1.46 -12.84 1.86
CA VAL A 11 -0.91 -12.99 3.21
C VAL A 11 -0.99 -14.44 3.62
N TYR A 12 0.07 -14.97 4.23
CA TYR A 12 0.03 -16.31 4.81
C TYR A 12 -0.99 -16.38 5.94
N ASP A 13 -1.74 -17.47 6.03
CA ASP A 13 -2.89 -17.59 6.92
C ASP A 13 -2.58 -17.33 8.39
N ASP A 14 -1.40 -17.70 8.84
CA ASP A 14 -0.97 -17.53 10.23
C ASP A 14 -0.25 -16.19 10.48
N LYS A 15 -0.21 -15.30 9.48
CA LYS A 15 0.55 -14.05 9.55
C LYS A 15 -0.30 -12.78 9.43
N LEU A 16 -1.61 -12.91 9.55
CA LEU A 16 -2.50 -11.75 9.38
C LEU A 16 -2.21 -10.64 10.39
N GLY A 17 -1.97 -10.99 11.66
CA GLY A 17 -1.64 -10.01 12.69
C GLY A 17 -0.38 -9.20 12.36
N GLU A 18 0.65 -9.90 11.90
CA GLU A 18 1.91 -9.26 11.50
C GLU A 18 1.73 -8.40 10.25
N ALA A 19 0.89 -8.87 9.31
CA ALA A 19 0.56 -8.10 8.11
C ALA A 19 -0.18 -6.81 8.48
N MET A 20 -1.07 -6.84 9.46
CA MET A 20 -1.79 -5.67 9.92
C MET A 20 -0.87 -4.66 10.59
N GLU A 21 0.06 -5.12 11.42
CA GLU A 21 1.05 -4.25 12.05
C GLU A 21 1.98 -3.60 11.02
N PHE A 22 2.44 -4.38 10.05
CA PHE A 22 3.21 -3.86 8.92
C PHE A 22 2.42 -2.77 8.19
N SER A 23 1.14 -3.03 7.91
CA SER A 23 0.28 -2.09 7.18
C SER A 23 0.08 -0.78 7.92
N LYS A 24 -0.07 -0.83 9.24
CA LYS A 24 -0.15 0.38 10.07
C LYS A 24 1.12 1.22 9.95
N GLY A 25 2.28 0.57 10.01
CA GLY A 25 3.57 1.24 9.84
C GLY A 25 3.71 1.84 8.44
N LEU A 26 3.34 1.09 7.42
CA LEU A 26 3.43 1.56 6.04
C LEU A 26 2.46 2.72 5.77
N ALA A 27 1.26 2.67 6.34
CA ALA A 27 0.30 3.77 6.21
C ALA A 27 0.88 5.08 6.75
N LYS A 28 1.56 5.01 7.88
CA LYS A 28 2.20 6.17 8.49
C LYS A 28 3.28 6.76 7.59
N VAL A 29 4.15 5.91 7.03
CA VAL A 29 5.22 6.34 6.12
C VAL A 29 4.62 6.88 4.82
N ARG A 30 3.59 6.21 4.30
CA ARG A 30 2.94 6.64 3.06
C ARG A 30 2.31 8.03 3.20
N LYS A 31 1.63 8.29 4.32
CA LYS A 31 1.03 9.60 4.59
C LYS A 31 2.08 10.70 4.69
N LYS A 32 3.25 10.38 5.24
CA LYS A 32 4.37 11.32 5.34
C LYS A 32 4.85 11.77 3.96
N HIS A 33 4.92 10.85 3.00
CA HIS A 33 5.44 11.13 1.65
C HIS A 33 4.36 11.49 0.64
N TYR A 34 3.10 11.23 0.96
CA TYR A 34 1.95 11.53 0.09
C TYR A 34 0.90 12.31 0.89
N PRO A 35 1.24 13.53 1.37
CA PRO A 35 0.34 14.26 2.28
C PRO A 35 -0.97 14.70 1.63
N ASP A 36 -1.02 14.77 0.29
CA ASP A 36 -2.20 15.20 -0.45
C ASP A 36 -3.10 14.03 -0.86
N HIS A 37 -2.76 12.81 -0.44
CA HIS A 37 -3.54 11.61 -0.77
C HIS A 37 -4.20 11.04 0.48
N GLU A 38 -5.38 10.43 0.28
CA GLU A 38 -5.97 9.56 1.27
C GLU A 38 -5.29 8.20 1.18
N VAL A 39 -4.97 7.61 2.32
CA VAL A 39 -4.27 6.33 2.40
C VAL A 39 -5.10 5.38 3.25
N TYR A 40 -5.47 4.24 2.66
CA TYR A 40 -6.23 3.21 3.36
C TYR A 40 -5.51 1.88 3.21
N PHE A 41 -5.49 1.12 4.29
CA PHE A 41 -5.12 -0.29 4.26
C PHE A 41 -6.33 -1.11 4.70
N SER A 42 -6.63 -2.15 3.95
CA SER A 42 -7.77 -3.01 4.23
C SER A 42 -7.37 -4.46 4.08
N PHE A 43 -8.05 -5.33 4.80
CA PHE A 43 -7.85 -6.76 4.67
C PHE A 43 -9.17 -7.42 4.29
N GLN A 44 -9.06 -8.51 3.57
CA GLN A 44 -10.24 -9.25 3.12
C GLN A 44 -10.87 -10.01 4.28
N ILE A 45 -12.15 -9.78 4.48
CA ILE A 45 -12.95 -10.51 5.47
C ILE A 45 -13.66 -11.62 4.71
N GLY A 46 -13.33 -12.87 5.07
CA GLY A 46 -13.88 -14.02 4.38
C GLY A 46 -13.24 -14.22 3.01
N GLY A 47 -13.48 -15.41 2.45
CA GLY A 47 -12.91 -15.79 1.16
C GLY A 47 -11.46 -16.21 1.23
N ASN A 48 -10.98 -16.71 0.10
CA ASN A 48 -9.64 -17.24 -0.06
C ASN A 48 -9.17 -16.88 -1.48
N PRO A 49 -7.93 -16.36 -1.69
CA PRO A 49 -6.87 -16.20 -0.69
C PRO A 49 -7.05 -14.95 0.18
N ARG A 50 -6.40 -14.97 1.34
CA ARG A 50 -6.34 -13.77 2.19
C ARG A 50 -5.45 -12.72 1.56
N THR A 51 -5.92 -11.49 1.57
CA THR A 51 -5.17 -10.37 0.98
C THR A 51 -5.25 -9.14 1.87
N VAL A 52 -4.21 -8.32 1.74
CA VAL A 52 -4.19 -6.95 2.26
C VAL A 52 -4.11 -6.03 1.05
N ARG A 53 -4.85 -4.92 1.11
CA ARG A 53 -4.88 -3.95 0.03
C ARG A 53 -4.49 -2.58 0.54
N GLU A 54 -3.51 -1.97 -0.13
CA GLU A 54 -3.21 -0.55 0.00
C GLU A 54 -4.03 0.22 -1.02
N THR A 55 -4.70 1.29 -0.59
CA THR A 55 -5.46 2.17 -1.47
C THR A 55 -5.01 3.61 -1.29
N LEU A 56 -4.62 4.25 -2.38
CA LEU A 56 -4.27 5.67 -2.43
C LEU A 56 -5.30 6.39 -3.28
N VAL A 57 -5.89 7.46 -2.74
CA VAL A 57 -6.88 8.26 -3.45
C VAL A 57 -6.42 9.71 -3.45
N GLY A 58 -6.35 10.31 -4.61
CA GLY A 58 -5.94 11.70 -4.74
C GLY A 58 -6.05 12.19 -6.17
N GLU A 59 -5.53 13.39 -6.41
CA GLU A 59 -5.47 13.90 -7.77
C GLU A 59 -4.50 13.08 -8.61
N GLN A 60 -4.69 13.15 -9.91
CA GLN A 60 -3.88 12.43 -10.88
C GLN A 60 -2.39 12.54 -10.55
N PHE A 61 -1.67 11.42 -10.65
CA PHE A 61 -0.25 11.39 -10.37
C PHE A 61 0.51 12.30 -11.33
N THR A 62 1.32 13.17 -10.76
CA THR A 62 2.15 14.14 -11.47
C THR A 62 3.61 13.76 -11.32
N ASP A 63 4.52 14.58 -11.86
CA ASP A 63 5.97 14.41 -11.66
C ASP A 63 6.34 14.33 -10.19
N LYS A 64 5.55 14.96 -9.33
CA LYS A 64 5.73 14.95 -7.88
C LYS A 64 5.55 13.54 -7.29
N ALA A 65 4.73 12.71 -7.91
CA ALA A 65 4.54 11.33 -7.45
C ALA A 65 5.83 10.52 -7.58
N PHE A 66 6.57 10.70 -8.66
CA PHE A 66 7.85 10.03 -8.86
C PHE A 66 8.87 10.47 -7.81
N GLU A 67 8.92 11.78 -7.52
CA GLU A 67 9.78 12.33 -6.48
C GLU A 67 9.40 11.78 -5.10
N ASN A 68 8.10 11.70 -4.79
CA ASN A 68 7.61 11.15 -3.54
C ASN A 68 8.02 9.69 -3.36
N ASP A 69 7.92 8.89 -4.42
CA ASP A 69 8.35 7.48 -4.40
C ASP A 69 9.85 7.35 -4.15
N THR A 70 10.65 8.19 -4.79
CA THR A 70 12.09 8.19 -4.61
C THR A 70 12.45 8.51 -3.16
N ASN A 71 11.82 9.54 -2.60
CA ASN A 71 12.06 9.96 -1.22
C ASN A 71 11.61 8.89 -0.22
N MET A 72 10.49 8.24 -0.48
CA MET A 72 9.98 7.17 0.37
C MET A 72 10.91 5.97 0.36
N SER A 73 11.43 5.61 -0.80
CA SER A 73 12.36 4.47 -0.94
C SER A 73 13.66 4.67 -0.16
N ALA A 74 14.04 5.92 0.07
CA ALA A 74 15.24 6.27 0.84
C ALA A 74 14.95 6.48 2.33
N ASP A 75 13.68 6.45 2.74
CA ASP A 75 13.29 6.67 4.13
C ASP A 75 13.70 5.47 5.00
N PRO A 76 14.49 5.68 6.07
CA PRO A 76 14.91 4.58 6.95
C PRO A 76 13.74 3.79 7.55
N GLU A 77 12.62 4.44 7.86
CA GLU A 77 11.43 3.75 8.38
C GLU A 77 10.87 2.77 7.34
N PHE A 78 10.82 3.19 6.08
CA PHE A 78 10.38 2.33 5.00
C PHE A 78 11.32 1.14 4.79
N ILE A 79 12.62 1.39 4.81
CA ILE A 79 13.63 0.33 4.65
C ILE A 79 13.50 -0.71 5.76
N GLU A 80 13.32 -0.27 7.01
CA GLU A 80 13.12 -1.20 8.12
C GLU A 80 11.83 -2.01 8.00
N LEU A 81 10.74 -1.38 7.52
CA LEU A 81 9.48 -2.08 7.30
C LEU A 81 9.62 -3.17 6.24
N GLN A 82 10.34 -2.88 5.15
CA GLN A 82 10.52 -3.85 4.07
C GLN A 82 11.18 -5.14 4.53
N LYS A 83 12.06 -5.06 5.52
CA LYS A 83 12.72 -6.25 6.09
C LYS A 83 11.75 -7.19 6.77
N LYS A 84 10.57 -6.70 7.17
CA LYS A 84 9.54 -7.48 7.86
C LYS A 84 8.56 -8.16 6.91
N MET A 85 8.66 -7.92 5.61
CA MET A 85 7.72 -8.48 4.64
C MET A 85 7.94 -9.97 4.39
N LYS A 86 9.17 -10.43 4.48
CA LYS A 86 9.52 -11.82 4.16
C LYS A 86 8.86 -12.77 5.15
N GLY A 87 8.18 -13.79 4.62
CA GLY A 87 7.48 -14.78 5.42
C GLY A 87 6.11 -14.35 5.93
N VAL A 88 5.73 -13.08 5.71
CA VAL A 88 4.41 -12.54 6.06
C VAL A 88 3.54 -12.44 4.82
N PHE A 89 4.08 -11.87 3.75
CA PHE A 89 3.39 -11.68 2.48
C PHE A 89 3.85 -12.73 1.46
N LYS A 90 2.91 -13.17 0.62
CA LYS A 90 3.18 -14.14 -0.43
C LYS A 90 3.80 -13.45 -1.62
N GLU A 91 5.07 -13.73 -1.89
CA GLU A 91 5.76 -13.19 -3.06
C GLU A 91 5.07 -13.65 -4.35
N GLY A 92 5.08 -12.78 -5.34
CA GLY A 92 4.49 -13.08 -6.64
C GLY A 92 2.98 -12.95 -6.71
N THR A 93 2.31 -12.53 -5.62
CA THR A 93 0.86 -12.35 -5.61
C THR A 93 0.42 -10.89 -5.70
N ILE A 94 1.38 -9.98 -5.89
CA ILE A 94 1.07 -8.55 -5.95
C ILE A 94 0.27 -8.23 -7.20
N GLN A 95 -0.85 -7.54 -7.02
CA GLN A 95 -1.67 -7.01 -8.09
C GLN A 95 -1.80 -5.51 -7.93
N VAL A 96 -1.45 -4.77 -8.96
CA VAL A 96 -1.50 -3.31 -8.96
C VAL A 96 -2.56 -2.86 -9.97
N GLU A 97 -3.39 -1.92 -9.55
CA GLU A 97 -4.43 -1.37 -10.41
C GLU A 97 -4.52 0.13 -10.18
N MET A 98 -4.72 0.87 -11.26
CA MET A 98 -5.00 2.30 -11.20
C MET A 98 -6.26 2.61 -11.99
N ARG A 99 -7.17 3.34 -11.37
CA ARG A 99 -8.41 3.79 -12.00
C ARG A 99 -8.54 5.29 -11.92
N MET A 100 -9.10 5.89 -12.95
CA MET A 100 -9.43 7.32 -12.96
C MET A 100 -10.92 7.45 -12.70
N VAL A 101 -11.29 8.33 -11.78
CA VAL A 101 -12.71 8.62 -11.50
C VAL A 101 -13.19 9.63 -12.53
N PHE A 102 -14.28 9.32 -13.23
CA PHE A 102 -14.77 10.18 -14.32
C PHE A 102 -16.10 10.87 -14.02
N ASN A 103 -16.70 10.62 -12.87
CA ASN A 103 -18.04 11.15 -12.55
C ASN A 103 -18.08 11.92 -11.24
N ASP A 104 -16.97 12.42 -10.78
CA ASP A 104 -16.92 13.20 -9.54
C ASP A 104 -17.20 14.68 -9.71
#